data_92410bf92daf95174c017f5441636f9c
#
_entry.id   92410bf92daf95174c017f5441636f9c
#
_cell.length_a   1.000
_cell.length_b   1.000
_cell.length_c   1.000
_cell.angle_alpha   90.00
_cell.angle_beta   90.00
_cell.angle_gamma   90.00
#
_symmetry.space_group_name_H-M   'P 1'
#
loop_
_entity.id
_entity.type
_entity.pdbx_description
1 polymer ?
#
loop_
_entity_poly.entity_id
_entity_poly.type
_entity_poly.pdbx_seq_one_letter_code
_entity_poly.pdbx_strand_id
1 'polypeptide(L)'
;MDSSRVLIAVILSLGLIFAYQELVLKRLYPPPAEQTAAGGGAPSTVATAESTLSGAGTQGAAPPAAVSAAASLAAPSAAATIAAGAPAASALAGAGTGGPPKSITIDTPLYTAALTTLGARLSSFKLKRYNASAAPGSGPYQMVPQNDARYPLAVTLARDGNLVNDSALDYTCGGPDTIDAPASASAEIDCVVTAADGTRIDKALNFRGGSYAFAMNVSVSGGPKLDGIGLAMSEPMAAHEGYRDVPAVQAYVQGKVISDYESTLKKGAPPAAGKITYAGFGDRYFLAAYLPRDPVQGVLTIALEPGDNGFARILFGPSSTLSADVYMGPKLLEALEKVDPALNKSIDFGYSGIIALPFLRVLKLFHLIAPNWGWDIVLMTLGLRVLLLPMSIKSQRSMMKMQRLAPQMEKIREKFKDDNERQQREMVDLYKRNHVNPIGGCLPMAVQFPIFIGL
;
A
#
# COMPACT_ATOMS: atom_id res chain seq x y z
N MET A 1 16.70 11.42 17.02
CA MET A 1 16.38 10.40 18.05
C MET A 1 17.56 10.33 18.98
N ASP A 2 17.36 10.62 20.25
CA ASP A 2 18.45 10.68 21.24
C ASP A 2 19.10 9.31 21.37
N SER A 3 20.36 9.20 20.96
CA SER A 3 21.15 7.96 21.05
C SER A 3 21.18 7.37 22.47
N SER A 4 21.02 8.20 23.50
CA SER A 4 20.89 7.79 24.90
C SER A 4 19.61 7.00 25.18
N ARG A 5 18.48 7.35 24.57
CA ARG A 5 17.20 6.61 24.75
C ARG A 5 17.24 5.23 24.09
N VAL A 6 17.86 5.13 22.93
CA VAL A 6 18.08 3.84 22.24
C VAL A 6 19.03 2.97 23.06
N LEU A 7 20.10 3.53 23.60
CA LEU A 7 21.05 2.81 24.43
C LEU A 7 20.41 2.28 25.74
N ILE A 8 19.57 3.11 26.40
CA ILE A 8 18.81 2.70 27.59
C ILE A 8 17.81 1.58 27.24
N ALA A 9 17.11 1.66 26.12
CA ALA A 9 16.19 0.61 25.69
C ALA A 9 16.90 -0.72 25.41
N VAL A 10 18.08 -0.68 24.78
CA VAL A 10 18.91 -1.87 24.53
C VAL A 10 19.44 -2.46 25.84
N ILE A 11 19.93 -1.65 26.77
CA ILE A 11 20.41 -2.12 28.08
C ILE A 11 19.28 -2.73 28.92
N LEU A 12 18.09 -2.09 28.93
CA LEU A 12 16.91 -2.63 29.60
C LEU A 12 16.45 -3.96 28.98
N SER A 13 16.46 -4.07 27.66
CA SER A 13 16.11 -5.31 26.96
C SER A 13 17.09 -6.44 27.25
N LEU A 14 18.40 -6.16 27.20
CA LEU A 14 19.43 -7.12 27.56
C LEU A 14 19.35 -7.51 29.05
N GLY A 15 19.14 -6.54 29.95
CA GLY A 15 18.97 -6.79 31.38
C GLY A 15 17.75 -7.67 31.67
N LEU A 16 16.65 -7.48 30.96
CA LEU A 16 15.44 -8.29 31.11
C LEU A 16 15.64 -9.73 30.60
N ILE A 17 16.37 -9.89 29.50
CA ILE A 17 16.77 -11.21 28.98
C ILE A 17 17.69 -11.92 29.96
N PHE A 18 18.67 -11.20 30.53
CA PHE A 18 19.61 -11.77 31.48
C PHE A 18 18.92 -12.16 32.80
N ALA A 19 18.06 -11.29 33.31
CA ALA A 19 17.24 -11.58 34.49
C ALA A 19 16.29 -12.77 34.25
N TYR A 20 15.72 -12.91 33.08
CA TYR A 20 14.92 -14.08 32.70
C TYR A 20 15.76 -15.37 32.64
N GLN A 21 16.96 -15.30 32.09
CA GLN A 21 17.88 -16.46 32.06
C GLN A 21 18.30 -16.89 33.47
N GLU A 22 18.65 -15.95 34.34
CA GLU A 22 19.10 -16.26 35.70
C GLU A 22 17.97 -16.69 36.63
N LEU A 23 16.83 -15.97 36.62
CA LEU A 23 15.73 -16.20 37.58
C LEU A 23 14.78 -17.31 37.17
N VAL A 24 14.56 -17.50 35.88
CA VAL A 24 13.53 -18.43 35.36
C VAL A 24 14.16 -19.67 34.77
N LEU A 25 15.16 -19.55 33.90
CA LEU A 25 15.76 -20.70 33.21
C LEU A 25 16.63 -21.53 34.13
N LYS A 26 17.47 -20.93 35.01
CA LYS A 26 18.28 -21.68 35.97
C LYS A 26 17.44 -22.37 37.06
N ARG A 27 16.29 -21.79 37.46
CA ARG A 27 15.38 -22.42 38.42
C ARG A 27 14.54 -23.55 37.84
N LEU A 28 14.13 -23.43 36.61
CA LEU A 28 13.31 -24.45 35.90
C LEU A 28 14.16 -25.57 35.28
N TYR A 29 15.42 -25.27 34.95
CA TYR A 29 16.34 -26.19 34.25
C TYR A 29 17.76 -26.05 34.86
N PRO A 30 18.06 -26.66 36.01
CA PRO A 30 19.42 -26.67 36.52
C PRO A 30 20.34 -27.35 35.50
N PRO A 31 21.55 -26.78 35.24
CA PRO A 31 22.52 -27.40 34.35
C PRO A 31 22.88 -28.79 34.85
N PRO A 32 23.09 -29.78 33.95
CA PRO A 32 23.61 -31.09 34.38
C PRO A 32 24.96 -30.90 35.02
N ALA A 33 25.20 -31.60 36.15
CA ALA A 33 26.46 -31.56 36.88
C ALA A 33 27.64 -31.82 35.93
N GLU A 34 28.58 -30.90 35.88
CA GLU A 34 29.81 -31.00 35.10
C GLU A 34 30.62 -32.22 35.56
N GLN A 35 30.69 -33.22 34.71
CA GLN A 35 31.75 -34.24 34.82
C GLN A 35 33.02 -33.61 34.21
N THR A 36 33.93 -33.23 35.06
CA THR A 36 35.28 -32.82 34.70
C THR A 36 35.98 -33.93 33.91
N ALA A 37 36.16 -33.77 32.64
CA ALA A 37 37.09 -34.51 31.79
C ALA A 37 38.07 -33.53 31.15
N ALA A 38 39.29 -33.61 31.60
CA ALA A 38 40.44 -32.91 31.04
C ALA A 38 40.76 -33.43 29.63
N GLY A 39 41.05 -32.55 28.66
CA GLY A 39 41.59 -32.94 27.36
C GLY A 39 41.40 -31.88 26.31
N GLY A 40 42.52 -31.22 25.96
CA GLY A 40 42.57 -30.09 25.05
C GLY A 40 42.27 -30.43 23.57
N GLY A 41 41.98 -29.41 22.79
CA GLY A 41 41.86 -29.48 21.34
C GLY A 41 41.34 -28.16 20.74
N ALA A 42 42.15 -27.58 19.92
CA ALA A 42 42.05 -26.25 19.30
C ALA A 42 40.82 -26.00 18.39
N PRO A 43 40.55 -24.76 18.04
CA PRO A 43 39.31 -24.36 17.32
C PRO A 43 39.37 -24.67 15.85
N SER A 44 38.32 -25.28 15.34
CA SER A 44 38.11 -25.48 13.89
C SER A 44 37.28 -24.34 13.29
N THR A 45 37.87 -23.68 12.33
CA THR A 45 37.28 -22.69 11.40
C THR A 45 36.16 -23.30 10.60
N VAL A 46 35.02 -22.62 10.52
CA VAL A 46 33.88 -22.96 9.66
C VAL A 46 34.17 -22.44 8.24
N ALA A 47 34.29 -23.37 7.32
CA ALA A 47 34.39 -23.06 5.89
C ALA A 47 33.00 -22.88 5.29
N THR A 48 32.85 -21.78 4.57
CA THR A 48 31.70 -21.44 3.72
C THR A 48 31.74 -22.34 2.48
N ALA A 49 30.68 -23.09 2.22
CA ALA A 49 30.52 -23.84 0.96
C ALA A 49 29.49 -23.16 0.08
N GLU A 50 29.94 -22.54 -0.99
CA GLU A 50 29.15 -22.19 -2.16
C GLU A 50 28.79 -23.46 -2.94
N SER A 51 27.50 -23.66 -3.20
CA SER A 51 27.03 -24.72 -4.10
C SER A 51 26.50 -24.09 -5.40
N THR A 52 27.28 -24.15 -6.42
CA THR A 52 26.89 -23.98 -7.83
C THR A 52 26.14 -25.24 -8.28
N LEU A 53 24.92 -25.11 -8.76
CA LEU A 53 24.20 -26.15 -9.49
C LEU A 53 24.04 -25.75 -10.96
N SER A 54 24.81 -26.43 -11.79
CA SER A 54 24.71 -26.42 -13.24
C SER A 54 23.69 -27.46 -13.71
N GLY A 55 23.01 -27.15 -14.80
CA GLY A 55 21.81 -27.77 -15.33
C GLY A 55 21.88 -29.20 -15.82
N ALA A 56 20.70 -29.73 -16.08
CA ALA A 56 20.39 -30.65 -17.19
C ALA A 56 18.88 -30.66 -17.43
N GLY A 57 18.49 -30.45 -18.69
CA GLY A 57 17.09 -30.46 -19.11
C GLY A 57 16.53 -31.86 -19.24
N THR A 58 15.20 -31.95 -19.15
CA THR A 58 14.42 -33.00 -19.80
C THR A 58 13.09 -32.45 -20.31
N GLN A 59 12.82 -32.74 -21.55
CA GLN A 59 11.58 -32.51 -22.30
C GLN A 59 10.44 -33.41 -21.76
N GLY A 60 9.23 -32.92 -21.88
CA GLY A 60 8.11 -33.83 -22.11
C GLY A 60 6.82 -33.53 -21.34
N ALA A 61 5.81 -33.28 -22.14
CA ALA A 61 4.39 -33.48 -21.96
C ALA A 61 3.52 -32.23 -21.80
N ALA A 62 2.80 -31.93 -22.88
CA ALA A 62 1.68 -30.98 -22.92
C ALA A 62 0.45 -31.54 -22.17
N PRO A 63 -0.28 -30.71 -21.43
CA PRO A 63 -1.62 -31.04 -20.95
C PRO A 63 -2.70 -30.68 -21.98
N PRO A 64 -3.88 -31.31 -21.92
CA PRO A 64 -4.91 -31.20 -22.94
C PRO A 64 -5.67 -29.88 -22.90
N ALA A 65 -6.14 -29.45 -24.06
CA ALA A 65 -6.92 -28.25 -24.32
C ALA A 65 -8.18 -28.16 -23.43
N ALA A 66 -8.25 -27.13 -22.60
CA ALA A 66 -9.47 -26.70 -21.94
C ALA A 66 -10.32 -25.89 -22.93
N VAL A 67 -11.57 -26.30 -23.10
CA VAL A 67 -12.58 -25.67 -23.96
C VAL A 67 -12.84 -24.24 -23.47
N SER A 68 -12.49 -23.27 -24.29
CA SER A 68 -12.76 -21.85 -24.04
C SER A 68 -14.25 -21.59 -24.27
N ALA A 69 -15.00 -21.38 -23.21
CA ALA A 69 -16.30 -20.76 -23.31
C ALA A 69 -16.11 -19.27 -23.68
N ALA A 70 -16.37 -18.95 -24.94
CA ALA A 70 -16.39 -17.57 -25.42
C ALA A 70 -17.55 -16.82 -24.74
N ALA A 71 -17.24 -16.06 -23.67
CA ALA A 71 -18.14 -15.03 -23.20
C ALA A 71 -18.14 -13.91 -24.27
N SER A 72 -19.31 -13.66 -24.83
CA SER A 72 -19.57 -12.57 -25.76
C SER A 72 -19.17 -11.24 -25.10
N LEU A 73 -18.02 -10.71 -25.49
CA LEU A 73 -17.60 -9.37 -25.11
C LEU A 73 -18.48 -8.38 -25.86
N ALA A 74 -19.29 -7.63 -25.13
CA ALA A 74 -19.98 -6.47 -25.66
C ALA A 74 -18.97 -5.59 -26.40
N ALA A 75 -19.34 -5.07 -27.57
CA ALA A 75 -18.51 -4.19 -28.38
C ALA A 75 -17.95 -3.05 -27.52
N PRO A 76 -16.64 -2.70 -27.68
CA PRO A 76 -16.04 -1.63 -26.91
C PRO A 76 -16.82 -0.33 -27.13
N SER A 77 -17.17 0.34 -26.04
CA SER A 77 -17.79 1.68 -26.10
C SER A 77 -16.88 2.62 -26.91
N ALA A 78 -17.46 3.57 -27.62
CA ALA A 78 -16.71 4.61 -28.36
C ALA A 78 -15.64 5.29 -27.49
N ALA A 79 -15.93 5.47 -26.19
CA ALA A 79 -14.97 5.98 -25.20
C ALA A 79 -13.73 5.07 -25.05
N ALA A 80 -13.88 3.74 -25.18
CA ALA A 80 -12.76 2.80 -25.09
C ALA A 80 -11.82 2.93 -26.30
N THR A 81 -12.37 3.18 -27.48
CA THR A 81 -11.57 3.36 -28.71
C THR A 81 -10.77 4.66 -28.67
N ILE A 82 -11.36 5.74 -28.14
CA ILE A 82 -10.71 7.05 -28.01
C ILE A 82 -9.60 7.00 -26.94
N ALA A 83 -9.85 6.32 -25.80
CA ALA A 83 -8.89 6.26 -24.70
C ALA A 83 -7.65 5.40 -25.01
N ALA A 84 -7.77 4.39 -25.86
CA ALA A 84 -6.71 3.41 -26.12
C ALA A 84 -5.50 3.97 -26.93
N GLY A 85 -5.65 5.09 -27.62
CA GLY A 85 -4.62 5.64 -28.50
C GLY A 85 -4.41 7.15 -28.44
N ALA A 86 -5.09 7.87 -27.57
CA ALA A 86 -5.05 9.32 -27.57
C ALA A 86 -3.87 9.89 -26.77
N PRO A 87 -3.09 10.82 -27.37
CA PRO A 87 -2.06 11.58 -26.69
C PRO A 87 -2.63 12.45 -25.56
N ALA A 88 -1.77 13.19 -24.86
CA ALA A 88 -2.18 14.17 -23.85
C ALA A 88 -3.28 15.09 -24.41
N ALA A 89 -4.33 15.34 -23.61
CA ALA A 89 -5.45 16.16 -24.02
C ALA A 89 -4.99 17.61 -24.30
N SER A 90 -5.37 18.19 -25.42
CA SER A 90 -5.10 19.59 -25.71
C SER A 90 -5.92 20.52 -24.80
N ALA A 91 -5.37 21.67 -24.42
CA ALA A 91 -6.09 22.64 -23.62
C ALA A 91 -7.20 23.33 -24.44
N LEU A 92 -8.39 23.50 -23.84
CA LEU A 92 -9.45 24.33 -24.41
C LEU A 92 -9.02 25.80 -24.41
N ALA A 93 -9.30 26.51 -25.47
CA ALA A 93 -9.10 27.95 -25.55
C ALA A 93 -10.18 28.67 -24.73
N GLY A 94 -9.77 29.56 -23.80
CA GLY A 94 -10.68 30.41 -23.05
C GLY A 94 -11.16 31.63 -23.89
N ALA A 95 -12.37 32.06 -23.64
CA ALA A 95 -12.81 33.41 -24.03
C ALA A 95 -12.24 34.40 -22.98
N GLY A 96 -10.92 34.66 -23.03
CA GLY A 96 -10.14 35.23 -21.95
C GLY A 96 -10.73 36.47 -21.27
N THR A 97 -10.93 36.37 -19.98
CA THR A 97 -11.04 37.53 -19.08
C THR A 97 -9.68 37.66 -18.38
N GLY A 98 -8.66 38.12 -19.06
CA GLY A 98 -7.24 38.18 -18.74
C GLY A 98 -6.81 38.83 -17.41
N GLY A 99 -7.35 38.36 -16.28
CA GLY A 99 -6.85 38.71 -14.96
C GLY A 99 -5.86 37.64 -14.44
N PRO A 100 -5.00 37.97 -13.48
CA PRO A 100 -4.18 36.96 -12.84
C PRO A 100 -5.07 35.94 -12.10
N PRO A 101 -4.75 34.62 -12.19
CA PRO A 101 -5.54 33.59 -11.52
C PRO A 101 -5.60 33.87 -10.01
N LYS A 102 -6.80 33.77 -9.42
CA LYS A 102 -7.03 33.92 -8.00
C LYS A 102 -6.84 32.58 -7.29
N SER A 103 -6.52 32.64 -6.00
CA SER A 103 -6.41 31.47 -5.13
C SER A 103 -7.47 31.56 -4.02
N ILE A 104 -8.27 30.51 -3.85
CA ILE A 104 -9.24 30.39 -2.77
C ILE A 104 -8.70 29.37 -1.78
N THR A 105 -8.54 29.77 -0.52
CA THR A 105 -8.03 28.91 0.55
C THR A 105 -9.18 28.32 1.34
N ILE A 106 -9.19 27.02 1.51
CA ILE A 106 -10.13 26.26 2.33
C ILE A 106 -9.36 25.74 3.54
N ASP A 107 -9.73 26.20 4.73
CA ASP A 107 -9.10 25.76 5.98
C ASP A 107 -10.02 24.82 6.76
N THR A 108 -9.50 23.63 7.12
CA THR A 108 -10.23 22.64 7.89
C THR A 108 -9.37 22.14 9.07
N PRO A 109 -9.95 21.45 10.05
CA PRO A 109 -9.16 20.81 11.12
C PRO A 109 -8.17 19.74 10.66
N LEU A 110 -8.37 19.15 9.45
CA LEU A 110 -7.57 18.07 8.92
C LEU A 110 -6.56 18.50 7.88
N TYR A 111 -6.91 19.50 7.06
CA TYR A 111 -6.08 19.96 5.95
C TYR A 111 -6.32 21.45 5.64
N THR A 112 -5.38 22.05 4.92
CA THR A 112 -5.56 23.34 4.25
C THR A 112 -5.41 23.10 2.75
N ALA A 113 -6.45 23.43 1.98
CA ALA A 113 -6.45 23.31 0.52
C ALA A 113 -6.43 24.70 -0.13
N ALA A 114 -5.77 24.82 -1.28
CA ALA A 114 -5.81 26.01 -2.12
C ALA A 114 -6.30 25.65 -3.51
N LEU A 115 -7.37 26.31 -3.94
CA LEU A 115 -7.98 26.16 -5.26
C LEU A 115 -7.58 27.36 -6.11
N THR A 116 -7.03 27.14 -7.31
CA THR A 116 -6.77 28.19 -8.29
C THR A 116 -7.95 28.33 -9.26
N THR A 117 -8.29 29.54 -9.67
CA THR A 117 -9.32 29.78 -10.70
C THR A 117 -8.88 29.24 -12.08
N LEU A 118 -7.56 29.15 -12.34
CA LEU A 118 -7.06 28.55 -13.56
C LEU A 118 -7.33 27.04 -13.58
N GLY A 119 -8.29 26.60 -14.40
CA GLY A 119 -8.78 25.23 -14.45
C GLY A 119 -9.66 24.82 -13.27
N ALA A 120 -9.97 25.71 -12.32
CA ALA A 120 -10.62 25.39 -11.04
C ALA A 120 -10.04 24.11 -10.41
N ARG A 121 -8.71 24.13 -10.14
CA ARG A 121 -7.91 22.97 -9.71
C ARG A 121 -7.25 23.23 -8.37
N LEU A 122 -6.94 22.16 -7.65
CA LEU A 122 -6.15 22.27 -6.42
C LEU A 122 -4.69 22.57 -6.76
N SER A 123 -4.19 23.70 -6.29
CA SER A 123 -2.77 24.10 -6.35
C SER A 123 -2.00 23.67 -5.10
N SER A 124 -2.69 23.39 -3.99
CA SER A 124 -2.09 22.93 -2.74
C SER A 124 -3.10 22.11 -1.93
N PHE A 125 -2.63 21.08 -1.25
CA PHE A 125 -3.43 20.31 -0.27
C PHE A 125 -2.50 19.81 0.84
N LYS A 126 -2.49 20.52 1.97
CA LYS A 126 -1.58 20.30 3.09
C LYS A 126 -2.27 19.59 4.23
N LEU A 127 -1.75 18.44 4.65
CA LEU A 127 -2.28 17.65 5.77
C LEU A 127 -1.76 18.21 7.10
N LYS A 128 -2.63 18.75 7.96
CA LYS A 128 -2.24 19.40 9.23
C LYS A 128 -1.70 18.42 10.28
N ARG A 129 -2.09 17.15 10.22
CA ARG A 129 -1.68 16.12 11.18
C ARG A 129 -0.44 15.34 10.77
N TYR A 130 0.13 15.61 9.60
CA TYR A 130 1.26 14.89 9.03
C TYR A 130 2.33 15.86 8.60
N ASN A 131 3.55 15.60 9.02
CA ASN A 131 4.72 16.41 8.65
C ASN A 131 5.35 15.90 7.35
N ALA A 132 5.95 16.80 6.59
CA ALA A 132 6.63 16.45 5.33
C ALA A 132 7.84 15.53 5.54
N SER A 133 8.47 15.57 6.71
CA SER A 133 9.55 14.64 7.09
C SER A 133 9.59 14.45 8.61
N ALA A 134 10.42 13.50 9.08
CA ALA A 134 10.66 13.29 10.50
C ALA A 134 11.56 14.38 11.15
N ALA A 135 12.07 15.32 10.38
CA ALA A 135 12.90 16.41 10.89
C ALA A 135 12.05 17.41 11.69
N PRO A 136 12.52 17.88 12.85
CA PRO A 136 11.83 18.91 13.61
C PRO A 136 11.65 20.18 12.77
N GLY A 137 10.41 20.71 12.71
CA GLY A 137 10.09 21.93 11.95
C GLY A 137 9.82 21.71 10.46
N SER A 138 9.78 20.47 9.98
CA SER A 138 9.39 20.13 8.64
C SER A 138 7.95 20.48 8.41
N GLY A 139 7.43 21.44 7.89
CA GLY A 139 6.02 21.82 7.70
C GLY A 139 5.05 20.67 7.38
N PRO A 140 3.77 20.96 7.18
CA PRO A 140 2.75 19.96 6.90
C PRO A 140 3.00 19.24 5.55
N TYR A 141 2.64 17.97 5.49
CA TYR A 141 2.78 17.15 4.27
C TYR A 141 1.91 17.70 3.14
N GLN A 142 2.52 17.93 1.96
CA GLN A 142 1.87 18.45 0.77
C GLN A 142 1.52 17.29 -0.19
N MET A 143 0.23 17.13 -0.47
CA MET A 143 -0.30 16.09 -1.34
C MET A 143 -0.26 16.46 -2.84
N VAL A 144 -0.24 17.76 -3.16
CA VAL A 144 -0.24 18.24 -4.56
C VAL A 144 1.18 18.62 -4.95
N PRO A 145 1.75 18.05 -6.01
CA PRO A 145 3.08 18.43 -6.50
C PRO A 145 3.14 19.90 -6.89
N GLN A 146 4.13 20.63 -6.38
CA GLN A 146 4.21 22.08 -6.58
C GLN A 146 4.67 22.49 -8.00
N ASN A 147 5.33 21.59 -8.71
CA ASN A 147 5.90 21.85 -10.03
C ASN A 147 5.10 21.24 -11.18
N ASP A 148 3.89 20.72 -10.91
CA ASP A 148 3.04 20.14 -11.94
C ASP A 148 2.05 21.16 -12.49
N ALA A 149 2.09 21.40 -13.80
CA ALA A 149 1.12 22.24 -14.50
C ALA A 149 -0.29 21.61 -14.53
N ARG A 150 -0.42 20.32 -14.18
CA ARG A 150 -1.68 19.54 -14.20
C ARG A 150 -2.10 19.15 -12.80
N TYR A 151 -2.49 20.15 -12.03
CA TYR A 151 -3.04 19.94 -10.69
C TYR A 151 -4.26 19.02 -10.71
N PRO A 152 -4.58 18.33 -9.60
CA PRO A 152 -5.81 17.54 -9.46
C PRO A 152 -7.07 18.34 -9.78
N LEU A 153 -8.12 17.65 -10.18
CA LEU A 153 -9.45 18.14 -10.59
C LEU A 153 -9.53 18.67 -12.04
N ALA A 154 -8.54 18.37 -12.88
CA ALA A 154 -8.64 18.67 -14.31
C ALA A 154 -9.73 17.82 -14.97
N VAL A 155 -10.64 18.48 -15.69
CA VAL A 155 -11.70 17.84 -16.46
C VAL A 155 -11.21 17.58 -17.88
N THR A 156 -11.43 16.37 -18.37
CA THR A 156 -11.13 15.97 -19.75
C THR A 156 -12.43 15.71 -20.48
N LEU A 157 -12.58 16.26 -21.65
CA LEU A 157 -13.72 16.07 -22.53
C LEU A 157 -13.27 15.33 -23.80
N ALA A 158 -13.99 14.28 -24.17
CA ALA A 158 -13.79 13.58 -25.43
C ALA A 158 -14.80 14.12 -26.46
N ARG A 159 -14.32 14.50 -27.68
CA ARG A 159 -15.09 15.06 -28.75
C ARG A 159 -14.50 14.66 -30.10
N ASP A 160 -15.30 14.11 -30.99
CA ASP A 160 -14.89 13.76 -32.36
C ASP A 160 -13.52 13.00 -32.41
N GLY A 161 -13.31 12.07 -31.48
CA GLY A 161 -12.08 11.30 -31.39
C GLY A 161 -10.91 12.04 -30.75
N ASN A 162 -11.03 13.29 -30.34
CA ASN A 162 -10.01 14.09 -29.71
C ASN A 162 -10.28 14.27 -28.21
N LEU A 163 -9.22 14.49 -27.45
CA LEU A 163 -9.30 14.82 -26.04
C LEU A 163 -8.90 16.28 -25.82
N VAL A 164 -9.73 17.01 -25.09
CA VAL A 164 -9.45 18.37 -24.66
C VAL A 164 -9.63 18.48 -23.15
N ASN A 165 -8.91 19.40 -22.51
CA ASN A 165 -9.01 19.63 -21.07
C ASN A 165 -9.22 21.11 -20.76
N ASP A 166 -9.70 21.37 -19.57
CA ASP A 166 -10.03 22.69 -19.05
C ASP A 166 -8.86 23.43 -18.38
N SER A 167 -7.65 22.90 -18.47
CA SER A 167 -6.50 23.35 -17.67
C SER A 167 -6.10 24.83 -17.93
N ALA A 168 -6.39 25.36 -19.08
CA ALA A 168 -6.08 26.74 -19.46
C ALA A 168 -7.27 27.71 -19.30
N LEU A 169 -8.44 27.23 -18.86
CA LEU A 169 -9.62 28.06 -18.68
C LEU A 169 -9.57 28.79 -17.33
N ASP A 170 -9.84 30.09 -17.33
CA ASP A 170 -9.97 30.87 -16.08
C ASP A 170 -11.42 30.88 -15.62
N TYR A 171 -11.69 30.21 -14.53
CA TYR A 171 -13.04 30.05 -13.95
C TYR A 171 -13.41 31.25 -13.08
N THR A 172 -14.66 31.62 -13.13
CA THR A 172 -15.26 32.49 -12.10
C THR A 172 -15.78 31.63 -10.98
N CYS A 173 -15.15 31.70 -9.82
CA CYS A 173 -15.56 30.94 -8.62
C CYS A 173 -16.25 31.87 -7.63
N GLY A 174 -17.37 31.41 -7.06
CA GLY A 174 -18.11 32.10 -6.01
C GLY A 174 -17.48 31.94 -4.62
N GLY A 175 -17.75 32.90 -3.74
CA GLY A 175 -17.32 32.85 -2.34
C GLY A 175 -16.14 33.76 -2.00
N PRO A 176 -15.76 33.83 -0.71
CA PRO A 176 -14.60 34.59 -0.24
C PRO A 176 -13.29 33.88 -0.58
N ASP A 177 -12.17 34.63 -0.54
CA ASP A 177 -10.83 34.11 -0.84
C ASP A 177 -10.33 33.12 0.24
N THR A 178 -10.96 33.12 1.42
CA THR A 178 -10.68 32.17 2.50
C THR A 178 -12.00 31.67 3.10
N ILE A 179 -12.12 30.35 3.22
CA ILE A 179 -13.31 29.67 3.76
C ILE A 179 -12.87 28.73 4.87
N ASP A 180 -13.39 28.97 6.07
CA ASP A 180 -13.18 28.08 7.23
C ASP A 180 -14.30 27.04 7.28
N ALA A 181 -13.94 25.75 7.27
CA ALA A 181 -14.87 24.64 7.39
C ALA A 181 -14.56 23.82 8.65
N PRO A 182 -15.25 24.08 9.79
CA PRO A 182 -15.11 23.27 11.00
C PRO A 182 -15.53 21.82 10.76
N ALA A 183 -15.17 20.91 11.68
CA ALA A 183 -15.36 19.47 11.50
C ALA A 183 -16.80 19.02 11.18
N SER A 184 -17.80 19.75 11.65
CA SER A 184 -19.22 19.48 11.43
C SER A 184 -19.83 20.20 10.22
N ALA A 185 -19.05 21.05 9.52
CA ALA A 185 -19.51 21.86 8.41
C ALA A 185 -18.83 21.48 7.10
N SER A 186 -19.37 22.01 6.02
CA SER A 186 -18.81 21.90 4.68
C SER A 186 -18.69 23.30 4.04
N ALA A 187 -17.68 23.44 3.17
CA ALA A 187 -17.48 24.61 2.33
C ALA A 187 -17.86 24.24 0.89
N GLU A 188 -18.79 24.97 0.32
CA GLU A 188 -19.20 24.78 -1.09
C GLU A 188 -18.64 25.90 -1.94
N ILE A 189 -18.06 25.53 -3.07
CA ILE A 189 -17.48 26.47 -4.03
C ILE A 189 -17.98 26.10 -5.42
N ASP A 190 -18.70 27.00 -6.05
CA ASP A 190 -19.18 26.86 -7.42
C ASP A 190 -18.28 27.66 -8.35
N CYS A 191 -17.71 27.00 -9.34
CA CYS A 191 -16.83 27.57 -10.33
C CYS A 191 -17.41 27.35 -11.73
N VAL A 192 -17.53 28.41 -12.51
CA VAL A 192 -18.15 28.41 -13.84
C VAL A 192 -17.20 29.02 -14.86
N VAL A 193 -17.16 28.45 -16.05
CA VAL A 193 -16.41 28.99 -17.18
C VAL A 193 -17.16 28.74 -18.48
N THR A 194 -16.97 29.61 -19.46
CA THR A 194 -17.40 29.37 -20.85
C THR A 194 -16.17 29.46 -21.76
N ALA A 195 -15.90 28.40 -22.49
CA ALA A 195 -14.81 28.34 -23.45
C ALA A 195 -15.17 29.07 -24.76
N ALA A 196 -14.16 29.35 -25.59
CA ALA A 196 -14.34 30.06 -26.84
C ALA A 196 -15.25 29.34 -27.85
N ASP A 197 -15.37 28.00 -27.73
CA ASP A 197 -16.25 27.17 -28.58
C ASP A 197 -17.72 27.12 -28.09
N GLY A 198 -18.05 27.91 -27.05
CA GLY A 198 -19.40 27.95 -26.47
C GLY A 198 -19.64 26.85 -25.43
N THR A 199 -18.65 26.04 -25.09
CA THR A 199 -18.77 25.04 -24.03
C THR A 199 -18.77 25.72 -22.67
N ARG A 200 -19.83 25.53 -21.90
CA ARG A 200 -19.91 25.94 -20.48
C ARG A 200 -19.63 24.77 -19.60
N ILE A 201 -18.73 24.95 -18.65
CA ILE A 201 -18.37 23.96 -17.62
C ILE A 201 -18.66 24.56 -16.24
N ASP A 202 -19.50 23.89 -15.48
CA ASP A 202 -19.81 24.22 -14.10
C ASP A 202 -19.18 23.13 -13.20
N LYS A 203 -18.33 23.54 -12.22
CA LYS A 203 -17.71 22.68 -11.20
C LYS A 203 -18.20 23.09 -9.82
N ALA A 204 -18.94 22.21 -9.15
CA ALA A 204 -19.32 22.37 -7.75
C ALA A 204 -18.43 21.49 -6.86
N LEU A 205 -17.72 22.10 -5.94
CA LEU A 205 -16.81 21.45 -4.99
C LEU A 205 -17.35 21.61 -3.58
N ASN A 206 -17.50 20.50 -2.84
CA ASN A 206 -18.01 20.52 -1.47
C ASN A 206 -16.99 19.89 -0.53
N PHE A 207 -16.21 20.71 0.17
CA PHE A 207 -15.16 20.33 1.12
C PHE A 207 -15.76 20.09 2.50
N ARG A 208 -15.50 18.92 3.10
CA ARG A 208 -16.00 18.51 4.42
C ARG A 208 -14.92 18.67 5.48
N GLY A 209 -15.16 19.46 6.52
CA GLY A 209 -14.18 19.73 7.56
C GLY A 209 -13.73 18.53 8.39
N GLY A 210 -14.58 17.49 8.50
CA GLY A 210 -14.30 16.27 9.27
C GLY A 210 -13.83 15.07 8.44
N SER A 211 -13.57 15.22 7.13
CA SER A 211 -13.20 14.14 6.22
C SER A 211 -12.05 14.54 5.31
N TYR A 212 -11.19 13.59 4.95
CA TYR A 212 -10.19 13.76 3.88
C TYR A 212 -10.78 13.61 2.48
N ALA A 213 -12.09 13.37 2.37
CA ALA A 213 -12.80 13.33 1.10
C ALA A 213 -13.72 14.54 0.96
N PHE A 214 -13.78 15.07 -0.26
CA PHE A 214 -14.71 16.11 -0.68
C PHE A 214 -15.43 15.71 -1.96
N ALA A 215 -16.61 16.28 -2.19
CA ALA A 215 -17.39 15.98 -3.38
C ALA A 215 -17.01 16.93 -4.51
N MET A 216 -17.03 16.41 -5.73
CA MET A 216 -16.89 17.16 -6.99
C MET A 216 -18.02 16.77 -7.93
N ASN A 217 -18.80 17.76 -8.37
CA ASN A 217 -19.79 17.60 -9.41
C ASN A 217 -19.41 18.50 -10.58
N VAL A 218 -19.42 17.93 -11.77
CA VAL A 218 -19.13 18.65 -13.01
C VAL A 218 -20.33 18.55 -13.91
N SER A 219 -20.77 19.67 -14.48
CA SER A 219 -21.75 19.68 -15.55
C SER A 219 -21.22 20.47 -16.76
N VAL A 220 -21.46 19.94 -17.94
CA VAL A 220 -21.01 20.53 -19.20
C VAL A 220 -22.22 20.76 -20.09
N SER A 221 -22.35 21.98 -20.61
CA SER A 221 -23.47 22.39 -21.49
C SER A 221 -22.95 23.25 -22.63
N GLY A 222 -23.72 23.34 -23.71
CA GLY A 222 -23.32 24.07 -24.91
C GLY A 222 -22.14 23.42 -25.65
N GLY A 223 -21.65 24.12 -26.67
CA GLY A 223 -20.51 23.67 -27.47
C GLY A 223 -20.74 22.42 -28.32
N PRO A 224 -19.66 21.81 -28.83
CA PRO A 224 -19.71 20.57 -29.61
C PRO A 224 -20.19 19.37 -28.79
N LYS A 225 -20.73 18.35 -29.50
CA LYS A 225 -21.22 17.11 -28.89
C LYS A 225 -20.10 16.41 -28.10
N LEU A 226 -20.46 15.93 -26.91
CA LEU A 226 -19.55 15.15 -26.08
C LEU A 226 -19.68 13.65 -26.37
N ASP A 227 -18.54 13.00 -26.58
CA ASP A 227 -18.41 11.53 -26.66
C ASP A 227 -18.02 10.94 -25.31
N GLY A 228 -17.52 11.76 -24.39
CA GLY A 228 -17.18 11.36 -23.04
C GLY A 228 -16.70 12.52 -22.17
N ILE A 229 -16.79 12.30 -20.86
CA ILE A 229 -16.29 13.20 -19.83
C ILE A 229 -15.40 12.42 -18.85
N GLY A 230 -14.35 13.05 -18.35
CA GLY A 230 -13.44 12.37 -17.44
C GLY A 230 -12.66 13.29 -16.52
N LEU A 231 -11.93 12.68 -15.63
CA LEU A 231 -11.01 13.32 -14.68
C LEU A 231 -9.60 12.80 -14.92
N ALA A 232 -8.63 13.69 -14.78
CA ALA A 232 -7.23 13.35 -14.88
C ALA A 232 -6.46 13.80 -13.61
N MET A 233 -5.41 13.05 -13.30
CA MET A 233 -4.47 13.35 -12.21
C MET A 233 -3.09 12.95 -12.68
N SER A 234 -2.08 13.71 -12.25
CA SER A 234 -0.67 13.37 -12.48
C SER A 234 0.12 13.49 -11.19
N GLU A 235 1.17 12.69 -11.06
CA GLU A 235 2.05 12.64 -9.88
C GLU A 235 3.48 12.36 -10.35
N PRO A 236 4.52 13.06 -9.82
CA PRO A 236 5.90 12.68 -10.01
C PRO A 236 6.14 11.25 -9.51
N MET A 237 6.71 10.37 -10.34
CA MET A 237 6.98 8.99 -10.00
C MET A 237 8.34 8.80 -9.31
N ALA A 238 9.08 9.88 -9.09
CA ALA A 238 10.32 9.84 -8.34
C ALA A 238 10.07 9.64 -6.84
N ALA A 239 10.93 8.90 -6.16
CA ALA A 239 10.89 8.76 -4.72
C ALA A 239 11.06 10.14 -4.06
N HIS A 240 10.18 10.48 -3.14
CA HIS A 240 10.30 11.72 -2.36
C HIS A 240 11.58 11.67 -1.50
N GLU A 241 12.32 12.78 -1.43
CA GLU A 241 13.50 12.88 -0.58
C GLU A 241 13.13 12.57 0.88
N GLY A 242 13.80 11.58 1.46
CA GLY A 242 13.59 11.13 2.85
C GLY A 242 12.62 9.96 3.04
N TYR A 243 11.84 9.60 2.04
CA TYR A 243 11.01 8.41 2.02
C TYR A 243 11.40 7.52 0.85
N ARG A 244 11.69 6.24 1.12
CA ARG A 244 11.99 5.23 0.06
C ARG A 244 10.75 4.78 -0.70
N ASP A 245 9.63 5.44 -0.52
CA ASP A 245 8.37 5.02 -1.08
C ASP A 245 8.15 5.70 -2.42
N VAL A 246 8.10 4.88 -3.46
CA VAL A 246 7.83 5.32 -4.82
C VAL A 246 6.33 5.38 -5.01
N PRO A 247 5.78 6.51 -5.50
CA PRO A 247 4.38 6.60 -5.86
C PRO A 247 4.00 5.55 -6.92
N ALA A 248 2.80 5.04 -6.84
CA ALA A 248 2.22 4.13 -7.81
C ALA A 248 0.84 4.62 -8.24
N VAL A 249 0.48 4.38 -9.49
CA VAL A 249 -0.92 4.47 -9.89
C VAL A 249 -1.69 3.36 -9.20
N GLN A 250 -2.75 3.71 -8.49
CA GLN A 250 -3.60 2.77 -7.77
C GLN A 250 -5.04 2.90 -8.22
N ALA A 251 -5.61 1.78 -8.64
CA ALA A 251 -7.00 1.75 -9.07
C ALA A 251 -7.69 0.42 -8.70
N TYR A 252 -9.00 0.47 -8.61
CA TYR A 252 -9.84 -0.70 -8.45
C TYR A 252 -10.88 -0.74 -9.57
N VAL A 253 -10.63 -1.63 -10.53
CA VAL A 253 -11.41 -1.75 -11.77
C VAL A 253 -11.93 -3.18 -11.91
N GLN A 254 -13.24 -3.35 -12.07
CA GLN A 254 -13.89 -4.67 -12.22
C GLN A 254 -13.50 -5.70 -11.14
N GLY A 255 -13.35 -5.27 -9.90
CA GLY A 255 -12.96 -6.16 -8.81
C GLY A 255 -11.46 -6.48 -8.74
N LYS A 256 -10.62 -5.90 -9.60
CA LYS A 256 -9.16 -6.08 -9.60
C LYS A 256 -8.46 -4.82 -9.12
N VAL A 257 -7.48 -5.01 -8.27
CA VAL A 257 -6.55 -3.95 -7.86
C VAL A 257 -5.49 -3.81 -8.95
N ILE A 258 -5.27 -2.58 -9.39
CA ILE A 258 -4.17 -2.18 -10.26
C ILE A 258 -3.21 -1.37 -9.38
N SER A 259 -1.92 -1.71 -9.42
CA SER A 259 -0.87 -0.99 -8.71
C SER A 259 0.36 -0.94 -9.62
N ASP A 260 0.47 0.13 -10.41
CA ASP A 260 1.48 0.28 -11.45
C ASP A 260 2.50 1.33 -11.05
N TYR A 261 3.76 0.87 -10.93
CA TYR A 261 4.92 1.69 -10.65
C TYR A 261 5.55 2.20 -11.95
N GLU A 262 6.44 3.17 -11.85
CA GLU A 262 7.18 3.76 -12.97
C GLU A 262 7.76 2.70 -13.93
N SER A 263 8.31 1.61 -13.40
CA SER A 263 8.89 0.52 -14.19
C SER A 263 7.89 -0.21 -15.07
N THR A 264 6.62 -0.29 -14.64
CA THR A 264 5.51 -0.84 -15.43
C THR A 264 5.04 0.18 -16.46
N LEU A 265 4.93 1.44 -16.07
CA LEU A 265 4.49 2.53 -16.94
C LEU A 265 5.46 2.77 -18.11
N LYS A 266 6.78 2.61 -17.89
CA LYS A 266 7.81 2.67 -18.95
C LYS A 266 7.64 1.59 -20.02
N LYS A 267 7.03 0.46 -19.69
CA LYS A 267 6.74 -0.63 -20.63
C LYS A 267 5.41 -0.44 -21.39
N GLY A 268 4.64 0.57 -21.02
CA GLY A 268 3.28 0.80 -21.52
C GLY A 268 2.24 -0.05 -20.78
N ALA A 269 1.38 0.60 -20.01
CA ALA A 269 0.26 -0.06 -19.35
C ALA A 269 -0.97 -0.07 -20.29
N PRO A 270 -1.62 -1.23 -20.52
CA PRO A 270 -2.81 -1.27 -21.33
C PRO A 270 -3.96 -0.54 -20.62
N PRO A 271 -4.87 0.14 -21.36
CA PRO A 271 -6.05 0.73 -20.76
C PRO A 271 -6.92 -0.31 -20.07
N ALA A 272 -7.45 0.02 -18.89
CA ALA A 272 -8.36 -0.85 -18.17
C ALA A 272 -9.81 -0.33 -18.33
N ALA A 273 -10.65 -1.11 -19.00
CA ALA A 273 -12.06 -0.77 -19.20
C ALA A 273 -12.95 -1.50 -18.20
N GLY A 274 -14.02 -0.85 -17.75
CA GLY A 274 -15.03 -1.45 -16.91
C GLY A 274 -15.53 -0.56 -15.78
N LYS A 275 -16.16 -1.18 -14.76
CA LYS A 275 -16.61 -0.45 -13.57
C LYS A 275 -15.39 0.02 -12.77
N ILE A 276 -15.16 1.32 -12.76
CA ILE A 276 -14.08 1.96 -11.98
C ILE A 276 -14.67 2.37 -10.64
N THR A 277 -14.12 1.81 -9.57
CA THR A 277 -14.54 2.16 -8.20
C THR A 277 -13.69 3.30 -7.66
N TYR A 278 -12.39 3.26 -7.87
CA TYR A 278 -11.49 4.39 -7.66
C TYR A 278 -10.29 4.30 -8.58
N ALA A 279 -9.66 5.44 -8.85
CA ALA A 279 -8.34 5.50 -9.48
C ALA A 279 -7.63 6.81 -9.11
N GLY A 280 -6.30 6.72 -8.96
CA GLY A 280 -5.45 7.83 -8.58
C GLY A 280 -4.03 7.40 -8.31
N PHE A 281 -3.35 8.11 -7.41
CA PHE A 281 -1.97 7.86 -7.02
C PHE A 281 -1.86 7.63 -5.53
N GLY A 282 -0.95 6.77 -5.13
CA GLY A 282 -0.64 6.57 -3.74
C GLY A 282 0.73 5.99 -3.51
N ASP A 283 1.30 6.35 -2.39
CA ASP A 283 2.49 5.73 -1.82
C ASP A 283 2.10 4.75 -0.70
N ARG A 284 3.03 4.41 0.18
CA ARG A 284 2.77 3.55 1.35
C ARG A 284 1.80 4.19 2.36
N TYR A 285 1.82 5.52 2.49
CA TYR A 285 1.17 6.24 3.58
C TYR A 285 -0.03 7.07 3.14
N PHE A 286 -0.04 7.54 1.89
CA PHE A 286 -1.03 8.49 1.39
C PHE A 286 -1.67 8.01 0.10
N LEU A 287 -2.88 8.51 -0.15
CA LEU A 287 -3.68 8.24 -1.34
C LEU A 287 -4.36 9.52 -1.81
N ALA A 288 -4.24 9.82 -3.10
CA ALA A 288 -5.04 10.80 -3.83
C ALA A 288 -5.83 10.05 -4.90
N ALA A 289 -7.14 10.00 -4.81
CA ALA A 289 -7.96 9.20 -5.73
C ALA A 289 -9.33 9.82 -6.01
N TYR A 290 -9.80 9.61 -7.22
CA TYR A 290 -11.18 9.86 -7.63
C TYR A 290 -12.02 8.61 -7.40
N LEU A 291 -13.22 8.80 -6.83
CA LEU A 291 -14.24 7.78 -6.59
C LEU A 291 -15.51 8.22 -7.35
N PRO A 292 -15.73 7.75 -8.57
CA PRO A 292 -16.97 8.04 -9.28
C PRO A 292 -18.18 7.53 -8.49
N ARG A 293 -19.18 8.40 -8.27
CA ARG A 293 -20.38 8.04 -7.48
C ARG A 293 -21.33 7.15 -8.25
N ASP A 294 -21.48 7.41 -9.55
CA ASP A 294 -22.28 6.55 -10.41
C ASP A 294 -21.40 5.43 -10.96
N PRO A 295 -21.81 4.16 -10.81
CA PRO A 295 -21.03 3.01 -11.27
C PRO A 295 -21.06 2.88 -12.80
N VAL A 296 -20.65 3.92 -13.52
CA VAL A 296 -20.61 3.96 -14.96
C VAL A 296 -19.41 3.18 -15.48
N GLN A 297 -19.60 2.48 -16.59
CA GLN A 297 -18.50 1.87 -17.34
C GLN A 297 -17.56 2.98 -17.83
N GLY A 298 -16.30 2.90 -17.43
CA GLY A 298 -15.29 3.87 -17.79
C GLY A 298 -14.05 3.19 -18.35
N VAL A 299 -13.14 3.99 -18.85
CA VAL A 299 -11.81 3.55 -19.29
C VAL A 299 -10.76 4.31 -18.51
N LEU A 300 -9.96 3.56 -17.76
CA LEU A 300 -8.77 4.08 -17.10
C LEU A 300 -7.59 3.97 -18.06
N THR A 301 -7.02 5.11 -18.40
CA THR A 301 -5.75 5.20 -19.13
C THR A 301 -4.66 5.61 -18.17
N ILE A 302 -3.57 4.84 -18.16
CA ILE A 302 -2.40 5.08 -17.34
C ILE A 302 -1.21 5.24 -18.27
N ALA A 303 -0.40 6.27 -18.08
CA ALA A 303 0.78 6.54 -18.88
C ALA A 303 1.87 7.21 -18.06
N LEU A 304 3.09 7.17 -18.57
CA LEU A 304 4.19 8.00 -18.12
C LEU A 304 4.35 9.16 -19.11
N GLU A 305 4.39 10.37 -18.60
CA GLU A 305 4.55 11.57 -19.41
C GLU A 305 5.99 12.13 -19.29
N PRO A 306 6.40 13.05 -20.20
CA PRO A 306 7.71 13.66 -20.13
C PRO A 306 7.99 14.28 -18.74
N GLY A 307 9.22 14.03 -18.21
CA GLY A 307 9.61 14.43 -16.87
C GLY A 307 9.31 13.37 -15.81
N ASP A 308 9.12 12.10 -16.20
CA ASP A 308 8.83 10.95 -15.32
C ASP A 308 7.60 11.15 -14.42
N ASN A 309 6.61 11.90 -14.90
CA ASN A 309 5.33 12.05 -14.23
C ASN A 309 4.37 10.93 -14.64
N GLY A 310 3.86 10.19 -13.67
CA GLY A 310 2.76 9.28 -13.86
C GLY A 310 1.48 10.07 -14.16
N PHE A 311 0.67 9.55 -15.08
CA PHE A 311 -0.59 10.13 -15.48
C PHE A 311 -1.69 9.07 -15.41
N ALA A 312 -2.78 9.39 -14.75
CA ALA A 312 -3.98 8.56 -14.69
C ALA A 312 -5.20 9.37 -15.14
N ARG A 313 -5.94 8.86 -16.11
CA ARG A 313 -7.18 9.47 -16.62
C ARG A 313 -8.30 8.45 -16.60
N ILE A 314 -9.42 8.82 -16.01
CA ILE A 314 -10.66 8.08 -16.07
C ILE A 314 -11.54 8.79 -17.08
N LEU A 315 -11.98 8.10 -18.13
CA LEU A 315 -12.92 8.61 -19.12
C LEU A 315 -14.19 7.77 -19.08
N PHE A 316 -15.32 8.42 -18.98
CA PHE A 316 -16.65 7.82 -19.04
C PHE A 316 -17.28 8.08 -20.40
N GLY A 317 -18.27 7.26 -20.77
CA GLY A 317 -19.01 7.39 -22.02
C GLY A 317 -19.82 8.70 -22.13
N PRO A 318 -20.68 8.80 -23.14
CA PRO A 318 -21.38 10.03 -23.42
C PRO A 318 -22.23 10.47 -22.23
N SER A 319 -21.77 11.51 -21.56
CA SER A 319 -22.47 12.15 -20.45
C SER A 319 -22.11 13.63 -20.44
N SER A 320 -23.03 14.46 -20.02
CA SER A 320 -22.79 15.88 -19.76
C SER A 320 -22.54 16.17 -18.28
N THR A 321 -22.64 15.18 -17.43
CA THR A 321 -22.42 15.32 -15.98
C THR A 321 -21.49 14.25 -15.47
N LEU A 322 -20.72 14.59 -14.44
CA LEU A 322 -19.84 13.69 -13.73
C LEU A 322 -19.85 14.04 -12.24
N SER A 323 -20.13 13.04 -11.40
CA SER A 323 -20.07 13.17 -9.95
C SER A 323 -19.05 12.21 -9.39
N ALA A 324 -18.14 12.72 -8.56
CA ALA A 324 -17.11 11.92 -7.89
C ALA A 324 -16.86 12.45 -6.48
N ASP A 325 -16.50 11.57 -5.57
CA ASP A 325 -15.76 11.96 -4.37
C ASP A 325 -14.26 11.96 -4.68
N VAL A 326 -13.53 12.90 -4.10
CA VAL A 326 -12.08 13.00 -4.21
C VAL A 326 -11.50 12.75 -2.85
N TYR A 327 -10.73 11.70 -2.70
CA TYR A 327 -10.00 11.39 -1.47
C TYR A 327 -8.58 11.90 -1.57
N MET A 328 -8.14 12.69 -0.60
CA MET A 328 -6.75 13.14 -0.49
C MET A 328 -6.33 13.07 0.98
N GLY A 329 -5.64 12.00 1.36
CA GLY A 329 -5.32 11.79 2.77
C GLY A 329 -4.53 10.52 3.07
N PRO A 330 -4.36 10.23 4.37
CA PRO A 330 -3.58 9.09 4.83
C PRO A 330 -4.30 7.76 4.55
N LYS A 331 -3.53 6.70 4.26
CA LYS A 331 -4.03 5.32 4.12
C LYS A 331 -4.32 4.69 5.50
N LEU A 332 -5.14 5.36 6.28
CA LEU A 332 -5.67 4.81 7.53
C LEU A 332 -6.96 4.05 7.25
N LEU A 333 -7.02 2.80 7.68
CA LEU A 333 -8.16 1.91 7.45
C LEU A 333 -9.50 2.59 7.83
N GLU A 334 -9.54 3.25 8.98
CA GLU A 334 -10.73 3.95 9.48
C GLU A 334 -11.12 5.19 8.65
N ALA A 335 -10.12 5.91 8.12
CA ALA A 335 -10.37 7.08 7.28
C ALA A 335 -10.89 6.67 5.90
N LEU A 336 -10.32 5.60 5.34
CA LEU A 336 -10.73 5.03 4.06
C LEU A 336 -12.13 4.41 4.13
N GLU A 337 -12.42 3.60 5.16
CA GLU A 337 -13.72 2.95 5.36
C GLU A 337 -14.88 3.92 5.53
N LYS A 338 -14.63 5.08 6.15
CA LYS A 338 -15.66 6.13 6.30
C LYS A 338 -16.08 6.75 4.96
N VAL A 339 -15.23 6.71 3.95
CA VAL A 339 -15.51 7.25 2.62
C VAL A 339 -16.07 6.17 1.71
N ASP A 340 -15.32 5.10 1.50
CA ASP A 340 -15.73 3.90 0.77
C ASP A 340 -14.89 2.69 1.22
N PRO A 341 -15.52 1.57 1.63
CA PRO A 341 -14.82 0.35 2.01
C PRO A 341 -13.89 -0.22 0.92
N ALA A 342 -14.15 0.09 -0.36
CA ALA A 342 -13.31 -0.35 -1.46
C ALA A 342 -11.93 0.31 -1.44
N LEU A 343 -11.79 1.49 -0.85
CA LEU A 343 -10.50 2.17 -0.68
C LEU A 343 -9.51 1.38 0.19
N ASN A 344 -9.99 0.48 1.04
CA ASN A 344 -9.10 -0.42 1.80
C ASN A 344 -8.25 -1.31 0.90
N LYS A 345 -8.68 -1.55 -0.34
CA LYS A 345 -7.90 -2.29 -1.34
C LYS A 345 -6.67 -1.52 -1.81
N SER A 346 -6.59 -0.22 -1.55
CA SER A 346 -5.38 0.57 -1.81
C SER A 346 -4.23 0.26 -0.83
N ILE A 347 -4.54 -0.36 0.31
CA ILE A 347 -3.54 -0.82 1.28
C ILE A 347 -3.11 -2.22 0.87
N ASP A 348 -1.89 -2.34 0.38
CA ASP A 348 -1.32 -3.63 0.03
C ASP A 348 -0.71 -4.30 1.28
N PHE A 349 -1.42 -5.25 1.84
CA PHE A 349 -0.91 -6.11 2.92
C PHE A 349 -0.14 -7.33 2.37
N GLY A 350 -0.04 -7.49 1.07
CA GLY A 350 0.54 -8.66 0.45
C GLY A 350 -0.10 -9.98 0.93
N TYR A 351 0.64 -11.08 0.81
CA TYR A 351 0.20 -12.38 1.29
C TYR A 351 0.06 -12.46 2.81
N SER A 352 0.74 -11.58 3.54
CA SER A 352 0.70 -11.53 5.00
C SER A 352 -0.55 -10.87 5.58
N GLY A 353 -1.41 -10.28 4.77
CA GLY A 353 -2.63 -9.60 5.20
C GLY A 353 -3.56 -10.46 6.07
N ILE A 354 -3.63 -11.77 5.81
CA ILE A 354 -4.42 -12.72 6.62
C ILE A 354 -3.95 -12.72 8.08
N ILE A 355 -2.66 -12.53 8.31
CA ILE A 355 -2.04 -12.50 9.65
C ILE A 355 -1.98 -11.08 10.17
N ALA A 356 -1.59 -10.11 9.34
CA ALA A 356 -1.41 -8.71 9.73
C ALA A 356 -2.71 -8.05 10.22
N LEU A 357 -3.85 -8.29 9.57
CA LEU A 357 -5.13 -7.68 9.95
C LEU A 357 -5.63 -8.09 11.35
N PRO A 358 -5.60 -9.37 11.77
CA PRO A 358 -5.89 -9.75 13.14
C PRO A 358 -4.95 -9.10 14.15
N PHE A 359 -3.63 -9.05 13.87
CA PHE A 359 -2.67 -8.40 14.75
C PHE A 359 -2.92 -6.91 14.89
N LEU A 360 -3.25 -6.22 13.80
CA LEU A 360 -3.63 -4.81 13.83
C LEU A 360 -4.87 -4.57 14.72
N ARG A 361 -5.87 -5.46 14.67
CA ARG A 361 -7.06 -5.36 15.55
C ARG A 361 -6.69 -5.56 17.01
N VAL A 362 -5.84 -6.53 17.32
CA VAL A 362 -5.35 -6.77 18.69
C VAL A 362 -4.53 -5.59 19.19
N LEU A 363 -3.66 -5.03 18.35
CA LEU A 363 -2.87 -3.84 18.67
C LEU A 363 -3.77 -2.64 18.99
N LYS A 364 -4.82 -2.39 18.19
CA LYS A 364 -5.83 -1.36 18.45
C LYS A 364 -6.59 -1.60 19.75
N LEU A 365 -6.87 -2.86 20.09
CA LEU A 365 -7.52 -3.21 21.37
C LEU A 365 -6.62 -2.86 22.56
N PHE A 366 -5.32 -3.13 22.47
CA PHE A 366 -4.37 -2.72 23.51
C PHE A 366 -4.24 -1.20 23.61
N HIS A 367 -4.32 -0.49 22.49
CA HIS A 367 -4.28 0.97 22.45
C HIS A 367 -5.45 1.63 23.19
N LEU A 368 -6.59 0.96 23.34
CA LEU A 368 -7.68 1.43 24.19
C LEU A 368 -7.35 1.39 25.69
N ILE A 369 -6.41 0.52 26.09
CA ILE A 369 -6.01 0.32 27.50
C ILE A 369 -4.81 1.22 27.83
N ALA A 370 -3.84 1.29 26.92
CA ALA A 370 -2.63 2.08 27.09
C ALA A 370 -2.44 2.97 25.84
N PRO A 371 -2.75 4.27 25.88
CA PRO A 371 -2.71 5.14 24.70
C PRO A 371 -1.26 5.49 24.29
N ASN A 372 -0.43 4.47 24.10
CA ASN A 372 0.96 4.58 23.67
C ASN A 372 1.35 3.35 22.84
N TRP A 373 1.61 3.54 21.56
CA TRP A 373 1.96 2.48 20.61
C TRP A 373 3.16 1.62 21.02
N GLY A 374 4.11 2.19 21.77
CA GLY A 374 5.25 1.43 22.32
C GLY A 374 4.82 0.36 23.33
N TRP A 375 3.93 0.71 24.25
CA TRP A 375 3.36 -0.23 25.22
C TRP A 375 2.44 -1.25 24.54
N ASP A 376 1.70 -0.86 23.51
CA ASP A 376 0.83 -1.77 22.75
C ASP A 376 1.64 -2.88 22.10
N ILE A 377 2.80 -2.55 21.51
CA ILE A 377 3.73 -3.53 20.92
C ILE A 377 4.28 -4.47 22.00
N VAL A 378 4.67 -3.94 23.17
CA VAL A 378 5.17 -4.76 24.28
C VAL A 378 4.08 -5.72 24.79
N LEU A 379 2.86 -5.24 25.01
CA LEU A 379 1.74 -6.06 25.46
C LEU A 379 1.36 -7.13 24.42
N MET A 380 1.34 -6.77 23.15
CA MET A 380 1.07 -7.71 22.06
C MET A 380 2.13 -8.81 21.98
N THR A 381 3.41 -8.45 22.05
CA THR A 381 4.50 -9.44 22.02
C THR A 381 4.51 -10.33 23.25
N LEU A 382 4.19 -9.80 24.42
CA LEU A 382 4.03 -10.57 25.65
C LEU A 382 2.86 -11.56 25.54
N GLY A 383 1.70 -11.07 25.08
CA GLY A 383 0.51 -11.91 24.85
C GLY A 383 0.79 -13.05 23.87
N LEU A 384 1.48 -12.75 22.77
CA LEU A 384 1.88 -13.76 21.79
C LEU A 384 2.85 -14.80 22.39
N ARG A 385 3.82 -14.36 23.20
CA ARG A 385 4.74 -15.28 23.90
C ARG A 385 4.00 -16.19 24.87
N VAL A 386 3.06 -15.66 25.65
CA VAL A 386 2.24 -16.46 26.58
C VAL A 386 1.40 -17.48 25.80
N LEU A 387 0.80 -17.08 24.68
CA LEU A 387 0.01 -17.97 23.83
C LEU A 387 0.86 -19.11 23.24
N LEU A 388 2.09 -18.83 22.83
CA LEU A 388 3.01 -19.81 22.23
C LEU A 388 3.82 -20.59 23.27
N LEU A 389 3.75 -20.23 24.56
CA LEU A 389 4.52 -20.84 25.64
C LEU A 389 4.34 -22.38 25.71
N PRO A 390 3.10 -22.95 25.69
CA PRO A 390 2.93 -24.40 25.80
C PRO A 390 3.57 -25.16 24.62
N MET A 391 3.54 -24.57 23.42
CA MET A 391 4.18 -25.14 22.25
C MET A 391 5.71 -25.09 22.38
N SER A 392 6.25 -23.96 22.85
CA SER A 392 7.68 -23.77 23.07
C SER A 392 8.23 -24.75 24.11
N ILE A 393 7.51 -24.99 25.22
CA ILE A 393 7.88 -25.98 26.25
C ILE A 393 7.91 -27.40 25.67
N LYS A 394 6.89 -27.78 24.88
CA LYS A 394 6.87 -29.09 24.23
C LYS A 394 8.03 -29.29 23.27
N SER A 395 8.37 -28.25 22.50
CA SER A 395 9.49 -28.26 21.57
C SER A 395 10.83 -28.41 22.29
N GLN A 396 11.07 -27.63 23.36
CA GLN A 396 12.29 -27.75 24.16
C GLN A 396 12.46 -29.14 24.79
N ARG A 397 11.34 -29.73 25.29
CA ARG A 397 11.38 -31.11 25.82
C ARG A 397 11.74 -32.13 24.74
N SER A 398 11.22 -31.95 23.51
CA SER A 398 11.57 -32.81 22.38
C SER A 398 13.04 -32.67 21.98
N MET A 399 13.57 -31.44 21.97
CA MET A 399 14.98 -31.18 21.67
C MET A 399 15.92 -31.76 22.73
N MET A 400 15.59 -31.64 24.01
CA MET A 400 16.38 -32.28 25.12
C MET A 400 16.40 -33.79 25.01
N LYS A 401 15.26 -34.43 24.63
CA LYS A 401 15.22 -35.87 24.39
C LYS A 401 16.12 -36.27 23.22
N MET A 402 16.13 -35.47 22.15
CA MET A 402 16.97 -35.70 20.97
C MET A 402 18.48 -35.59 21.34
N GLN A 403 18.87 -34.60 22.15
CA GLN A 403 20.24 -34.46 22.62
C GLN A 403 20.71 -35.66 23.43
N ARG A 404 19.82 -36.27 24.25
CA ARG A 404 20.15 -37.52 24.99
C ARG A 404 20.38 -38.73 24.11
N LEU A 405 19.78 -38.73 22.89
CA LEU A 405 19.95 -39.78 21.89
C LEU A 405 21.18 -39.57 21.00
N ALA A 406 21.82 -38.38 21.04
CA ALA A 406 22.98 -38.05 20.22
C ALA A 406 24.08 -39.15 20.22
N PRO A 407 24.55 -39.73 21.40
CA PRO A 407 25.55 -40.77 21.37
C PRO A 407 25.11 -42.09 20.70
N GLN A 408 23.81 -42.39 20.71
CA GLN A 408 23.27 -43.56 20.02
C GLN A 408 23.18 -43.32 18.52
N MET A 409 22.85 -42.08 18.11
CA MET A 409 22.85 -41.66 16.72
C MET A 409 24.24 -41.71 16.09
N GLU A 410 25.27 -41.33 16.85
CA GLU A 410 26.65 -41.38 16.39
C GLU A 410 27.10 -42.83 16.14
N LYS A 411 26.78 -43.74 17.06
CA LYS A 411 27.03 -45.19 16.88
C LYS A 411 26.34 -45.78 15.64
N ILE A 412 25.11 -45.33 15.32
CA ILE A 412 24.42 -45.75 14.11
C ILE A 412 25.12 -45.19 12.86
N ARG A 413 25.54 -43.93 12.89
CA ARG A 413 26.30 -43.30 11.81
C ARG A 413 27.62 -44.00 11.51
N GLU A 414 28.36 -44.35 12.55
CA GLU A 414 29.61 -45.10 12.42
C GLU A 414 29.40 -46.52 11.90
N LYS A 415 28.38 -47.19 12.42
CA LYS A 415 28.09 -48.59 12.05
C LYS A 415 27.62 -48.76 10.61
N PHE A 416 26.87 -47.79 10.08
CA PHE A 416 26.29 -47.82 8.75
C PHE A 416 26.82 -46.72 7.84
N LYS A 417 28.11 -46.40 7.95
CA LYS A 417 28.77 -45.28 7.23
C LYS A 417 28.69 -45.42 5.72
N ASP A 418 28.70 -46.65 5.20
CA ASP A 418 28.68 -46.96 3.77
C ASP A 418 27.27 -47.32 3.23
N ASP A 419 26.25 -47.35 4.09
CA ASP A 419 24.87 -47.69 3.74
C ASP A 419 23.91 -46.61 4.26
N ASN A 420 23.75 -45.56 3.46
CA ASN A 420 22.90 -44.40 3.80
C ASN A 420 21.42 -44.80 4.00
N GLU A 421 20.93 -45.79 3.26
CA GLU A 421 19.52 -46.21 3.35
C GLU A 421 19.25 -46.92 4.68
N ARG A 422 20.12 -47.80 5.06
CA ARG A 422 20.03 -48.52 6.34
C ARG A 422 20.29 -47.59 7.53
N GLN A 423 21.20 -46.63 7.38
CA GLN A 423 21.45 -45.60 8.38
C GLN A 423 20.18 -44.78 8.67
N GLN A 424 19.48 -44.33 7.62
CA GLN A 424 18.23 -43.58 7.77
C GLN A 424 17.13 -44.42 8.42
N ARG A 425 16.96 -45.68 8.02
CA ARG A 425 15.96 -46.57 8.62
C ARG A 425 16.21 -46.78 10.11
N GLU A 426 17.43 -47.08 10.51
CA GLU A 426 17.80 -47.30 11.92
C GLU A 426 17.66 -46.00 12.74
N MET A 427 17.94 -44.82 12.15
CA MET A 427 17.72 -43.52 12.78
C MET A 427 16.23 -43.26 13.04
N VAL A 428 15.36 -43.54 12.05
CA VAL A 428 13.91 -43.40 12.19
C VAL A 428 13.37 -44.36 13.25
N ASP A 429 13.87 -45.60 13.30
CA ASP A 429 13.48 -46.60 14.28
C ASP A 429 13.97 -46.22 15.70
N LEU A 430 15.17 -45.65 15.83
CA LEU A 430 15.66 -45.07 17.11
C LEU A 430 14.69 -43.99 17.62
N TYR A 431 14.27 -43.07 16.78
CA TYR A 431 13.30 -42.03 17.16
C TYR A 431 11.94 -42.61 17.56
N LYS A 432 11.42 -43.58 16.81
CA LYS A 432 10.14 -44.29 17.10
C LYS A 432 10.19 -45.00 18.45
N ARG A 433 11.24 -45.82 18.70
CA ARG A 433 11.44 -46.55 19.97
C ARG A 433 11.53 -45.64 21.20
N ASN A 434 12.09 -44.45 21.05
CA ASN A 434 12.23 -43.49 22.13
C ASN A 434 11.12 -42.46 22.21
N HIS A 435 10.07 -42.56 21.37
CA HIS A 435 8.95 -41.62 21.28
C HIS A 435 9.41 -40.17 21.12
N VAL A 436 10.43 -39.93 20.28
CA VAL A 436 10.96 -38.60 19.96
C VAL A 436 10.56 -38.23 18.56
N ASN A 437 9.91 -37.07 18.46
CA ASN A 437 9.58 -36.50 17.15
C ASN A 437 10.66 -35.49 16.75
N PRO A 438 11.46 -35.76 15.70
CA PRO A 438 12.51 -34.83 15.25
C PRO A 438 11.94 -33.48 14.77
N ILE A 439 10.72 -33.46 14.23
CA ILE A 439 10.03 -32.23 13.76
C ILE A 439 9.52 -31.40 14.95
N GLY A 440 9.32 -32.01 16.13
CA GLY A 440 8.82 -31.31 17.31
C GLY A 440 9.74 -30.16 17.79
N GLY A 441 11.03 -30.23 17.51
CA GLY A 441 12.00 -29.19 17.87
C GLY A 441 11.91 -27.91 17.02
N CYS A 442 11.60 -28.02 15.73
CA CYS A 442 11.52 -26.89 14.81
C CYS A 442 10.10 -26.31 14.67
N LEU A 443 9.08 -26.96 15.25
CA LEU A 443 7.69 -26.53 15.16
C LEU A 443 7.46 -25.06 15.59
N PRO A 444 8.02 -24.56 16.68
CA PRO A 444 7.87 -23.14 17.05
C PRO A 444 8.40 -22.20 15.96
N MET A 445 9.55 -22.52 15.36
CA MET A 445 10.13 -21.72 14.27
C MET A 445 9.20 -21.69 13.05
N ALA A 446 8.62 -22.82 12.67
CA ALA A 446 7.70 -22.91 11.54
C ALA A 446 6.42 -22.08 11.75
N VAL A 447 5.90 -22.01 12.98
CA VAL A 447 4.73 -21.17 13.33
C VAL A 447 5.13 -19.70 13.49
N GLN A 448 6.32 -19.44 14.03
CA GLN A 448 6.82 -18.09 14.27
C GLN A 448 7.15 -17.34 12.97
N PHE A 449 7.60 -18.02 11.92
CA PHE A 449 8.02 -17.42 10.66
C PHE A 449 6.88 -16.65 9.96
N PRO A 450 5.67 -17.22 9.75
CA PRO A 450 4.54 -16.47 9.21
C PRO A 450 4.12 -15.28 10.10
N ILE A 451 4.24 -15.43 11.43
CA ILE A 451 3.92 -14.35 12.38
C ILE A 451 4.88 -13.18 12.20
N PHE A 452 6.19 -13.43 12.07
CA PHE A 452 7.18 -12.36 11.81
C PHE A 452 7.00 -11.66 10.48
N ILE A 453 6.56 -12.38 9.44
CA ILE A 453 6.27 -11.76 8.15
C ILE A 453 5.01 -10.90 8.21
N GLY A 454 4.03 -11.26 9.03
CA GLY A 454 2.76 -10.54 9.17
C GLY A 454 2.80 -9.35 10.12
N LEU A 455 3.83 -9.24 10.96
CA LEU A 455 4.05 -8.19 11.94
C LEU A 455 4.93 -7.08 11.36
#